data_9a1aee15ce52ac8ce5315cf1ec3514d9
#
_entry.id   9a1aee15ce52ac8ce5315cf1ec3514d9
#
_cell.length_a   1.000
_cell.length_b   1.000
_cell.length_c   1.000
_cell.angle_alpha   90.00
_cell.angle_beta   90.00
_cell.angle_gamma   90.00
#
_symmetry.space_group_name_H-M   'P 1'
#
loop_
_entity.id
_entity.type
_entity.pdbx_description
1 polymer ?
#
loop_
_entity_poly.entity_id
_entity_poly.type
_entity_poly.pdbx_seq_one_letter_code
_entity_poly.pdbx_strand_id
1 'polypeptide(L)'
;GEILQQLEEDGLLEKTIIFWYPDHGGPLPRMKRLCYDSGLKVPMIIRFPGAQHAGKIDDRLISFIDFLPTLLSLAGMQPPAYLDGQAFLGKYRAAEDRTYIHAAGDRFDAKYDMIRAVRDHRFKYLRNYHPEKPYYLPVAYREQMPIMQELLHLRDAGQLTRNQAQWFRETKVPEELFDLYNDPHELYNLAGNPAYQAKLEELRTECDRWMAEIDDKGLMDEVDFVQTIWPDFKQPVTEKPVAVKHKRSVSLSCTTEGAAIGYQILDKDEEAAPAPWQVYMGPVNLPKGKKLVAKAHRLGYAVSEEVIVK
;
A
#
# COMPACT_ATOMS: atom_id res chain seq x y z
N GLY A 1 -1.95 -21.22 -14.71
CA GLY A 1 -1.60 -22.48 -15.31
C GLY A 1 -0.58 -23.25 -14.48
N GLU A 2 0.71 -23.11 -14.75
CA GLU A 2 1.80 -23.93 -14.19
C GLU A 2 1.84 -23.98 -12.66
N ILE A 3 1.68 -22.84 -11.96
CA ILE A 3 1.66 -22.79 -10.48
C ILE A 3 0.49 -23.61 -9.92
N LEU A 4 -0.70 -23.55 -10.53
CA LEU A 4 -1.85 -24.35 -10.09
C LEU A 4 -1.62 -25.82 -10.33
N GLN A 5 -1.02 -26.19 -11.46
CA GLN A 5 -0.64 -27.57 -11.78
C GLN A 5 0.40 -28.11 -10.77
N GLN A 6 1.42 -27.32 -10.43
CA GLN A 6 2.40 -27.70 -9.42
C GLN A 6 1.74 -27.94 -8.05
N LEU A 7 0.82 -27.06 -7.60
CA LEU A 7 0.09 -27.26 -6.35
C LEU A 7 -0.75 -28.54 -6.36
N GLU A 8 -1.30 -28.92 -7.51
CA GLU A 8 -2.05 -30.16 -7.69
C GLU A 8 -1.13 -31.38 -7.60
N GLU A 9 -0.01 -31.37 -8.34
CA GLU A 9 1.01 -32.43 -8.34
C GLU A 9 1.60 -32.65 -6.94
N ASP A 10 1.83 -31.57 -6.18
CA ASP A 10 2.33 -31.59 -4.81
C ASP A 10 1.24 -31.98 -3.77
N GLY A 11 -0.01 -32.19 -4.18
CA GLY A 11 -1.14 -32.51 -3.29
C GLY A 11 -1.52 -31.36 -2.32
N LEU A 12 -1.17 -30.12 -2.68
CA LEU A 12 -1.41 -28.92 -1.88
C LEU A 12 -2.64 -28.12 -2.32
N LEU A 13 -3.13 -28.31 -3.55
CA LEU A 13 -4.19 -27.49 -4.15
C LEU A 13 -5.46 -27.45 -3.28
N GLU A 14 -5.84 -28.59 -2.69
CA GLU A 14 -7.04 -28.71 -1.83
C GLU A 14 -6.79 -28.31 -0.36
N LYS A 15 -5.59 -27.82 -0.06
CA LYS A 15 -5.20 -27.32 1.28
C LYS A 15 -4.79 -25.87 1.26
N THR A 16 -4.81 -25.21 0.08
CA THR A 16 -4.29 -23.86 -0.12
C THR A 16 -5.42 -22.92 -0.52
N ILE A 17 -5.53 -21.78 0.16
CA ILE A 17 -6.35 -20.65 -0.28
C ILE A 17 -5.46 -19.83 -1.22
N ILE A 18 -5.96 -19.58 -2.43
CA ILE A 18 -5.20 -18.86 -3.47
C ILE A 18 -5.87 -17.54 -3.73
N PHE A 19 -5.11 -16.43 -3.55
CA PHE A 19 -5.49 -15.09 -3.95
C PHE A 19 -4.77 -14.75 -5.23
N TRP A 20 -5.50 -14.41 -6.28
CA TRP A 20 -4.95 -13.93 -7.53
C TRP A 20 -5.47 -12.54 -7.82
N TYR A 21 -4.56 -11.58 -7.95
CA TYR A 21 -4.85 -10.17 -8.21
C TYR A 21 -3.59 -9.47 -8.75
N PRO A 22 -3.71 -8.41 -9.57
CA PRO A 22 -2.61 -7.52 -9.87
C PRO A 22 -2.45 -6.45 -8.76
N ASP A 23 -1.29 -5.83 -8.70
CA ASP A 23 -0.95 -4.79 -7.72
C ASP A 23 -1.59 -3.42 -8.05
N HIS A 24 -1.90 -3.16 -9.31
CA HIS A 24 -2.53 -1.93 -9.82
C HIS A 24 -3.17 -2.17 -11.19
N GLY A 25 -3.87 -1.16 -11.72
CA GLY A 25 -4.38 -1.17 -13.10
C GLY A 25 -3.26 -1.25 -14.14
N GLY A 26 -3.62 -1.48 -15.39
CA GLY A 26 -2.68 -1.69 -16.49
C GLY A 26 -1.63 -0.57 -16.64
N PRO A 27 -0.44 -0.85 -17.18
CA PRO A 27 0.60 0.14 -17.41
C PRO A 27 0.29 0.99 -18.66
N LEU A 28 -0.96 1.37 -18.86
CA LEU A 28 -1.45 2.14 -20.01
C LEU A 28 -1.65 3.61 -19.63
N PRO A 29 -1.80 4.49 -20.64
CA PRO A 29 -2.15 5.89 -20.42
C PRO A 29 -3.40 6.04 -19.56
N ARG A 30 -3.37 7.00 -18.61
CA ARG A 30 -4.46 7.31 -17.67
C ARG A 30 -4.87 6.13 -16.77
N MET A 31 -4.00 5.14 -16.54
CA MET A 31 -4.24 3.99 -15.68
C MET A 31 -3.28 3.98 -14.49
N LYS A 32 -2.19 3.22 -14.54
CA LYS A 32 -1.19 3.15 -13.46
C LYS A 32 -0.82 4.55 -12.94
N ARG A 33 -0.71 4.69 -11.61
CA ARG A 33 -0.34 5.92 -10.86
C ARG A 33 -1.42 7.00 -10.77
N LEU A 34 -2.59 6.80 -11.34
CA LEU A 34 -3.68 7.74 -11.21
C LEU A 34 -4.76 7.21 -10.27
N CYS A 35 -5.42 8.14 -9.56
CA CYS A 35 -6.48 7.79 -8.61
C CYS A 35 -7.83 7.48 -9.28
N TYR A 36 -7.87 7.24 -10.59
CA TYR A 36 -9.04 6.74 -11.31
C TYR A 36 -9.20 5.22 -11.13
N ASP A 37 -10.42 4.70 -11.30
CA ASP A 37 -10.67 3.26 -11.23
C ASP A 37 -9.79 2.46 -12.21
N SER A 38 -9.49 3.01 -13.37
CA SER A 38 -8.55 2.41 -14.32
C SER A 38 -7.15 2.15 -13.74
N GLY A 39 -6.73 2.91 -12.75
CA GLY A 39 -5.46 2.75 -12.04
C GLY A 39 -5.57 1.95 -10.73
N LEU A 40 -6.72 1.99 -10.07
CA LEU A 40 -6.92 1.48 -8.70
C LEU A 40 -7.75 0.21 -8.63
N LYS A 41 -8.84 0.11 -9.43
CA LYS A 41 -9.72 -1.05 -9.40
C LYS A 41 -9.10 -2.23 -10.12
N VAL A 42 -8.76 -3.26 -9.37
CA VAL A 42 -8.15 -4.48 -9.90
C VAL A 42 -9.08 -5.68 -9.73
N PRO A 43 -9.06 -6.64 -10.67
CA PRO A 43 -9.77 -7.91 -10.48
C PRO A 43 -9.09 -8.72 -9.37
N MET A 44 -9.90 -9.42 -8.58
CA MET A 44 -9.43 -10.37 -7.59
C MET A 44 -10.20 -11.67 -7.70
N ILE A 45 -9.50 -12.79 -7.70
CA ILE A 45 -10.07 -14.13 -7.66
C ILE A 45 -9.54 -14.83 -6.42
N ILE A 46 -10.44 -15.41 -5.64
CA ILE A 46 -10.07 -16.21 -4.46
C ILE A 46 -10.56 -17.63 -4.70
N ARG A 47 -9.63 -18.58 -4.67
CA ARG A 47 -9.95 -20.01 -4.68
C ARG A 47 -9.78 -20.57 -3.28
N PHE A 48 -10.83 -21.18 -2.76
CA PHE A 48 -10.82 -21.91 -1.50
C PHE A 48 -10.60 -23.41 -1.73
N PRO A 49 -10.08 -24.14 -0.73
CA PRO A 49 -10.04 -25.59 -0.71
C PRO A 49 -11.41 -26.20 -1.02
N GLY A 50 -11.43 -27.33 -1.74
CA GLY A 50 -12.67 -28.01 -2.08
C GLY A 50 -13.61 -27.20 -2.97
N ALA A 51 -13.10 -26.20 -3.72
CA ALA A 51 -13.88 -25.30 -4.57
C ALA A 51 -15.07 -24.63 -3.82
N GLN A 52 -14.94 -24.42 -2.51
CA GLN A 52 -15.96 -23.73 -1.73
C GLN A 52 -16.23 -22.35 -2.32
N HIS A 53 -17.50 -21.96 -2.38
CA HIS A 53 -17.95 -20.70 -2.94
C HIS A 53 -17.64 -20.49 -4.43
N ALA A 54 -17.29 -21.54 -5.19
CA ALA A 54 -17.04 -21.44 -6.63
C ALA A 54 -18.21 -20.76 -7.36
N GLY A 55 -17.90 -19.87 -8.30
CA GLY A 55 -18.87 -19.13 -9.10
C GLY A 55 -19.59 -17.97 -8.36
N LYS A 56 -19.30 -17.71 -7.08
CA LYS A 56 -19.82 -16.54 -6.39
C LYS A 56 -19.10 -15.27 -6.85
N ILE A 57 -19.88 -14.20 -7.02
CA ILE A 57 -19.40 -12.86 -7.26
C ILE A 57 -19.51 -12.09 -5.94
N ASP A 58 -18.50 -11.32 -5.62
CA ASP A 58 -18.42 -10.46 -4.44
C ASP A 58 -18.09 -9.04 -4.90
N ASP A 59 -19.00 -8.11 -4.69
CA ASP A 59 -18.89 -6.71 -5.11
C ASP A 59 -18.61 -5.75 -3.95
N ARG A 60 -18.28 -6.28 -2.76
CA ARG A 60 -17.89 -5.48 -1.61
C ARG A 60 -16.67 -4.62 -1.91
N LEU A 61 -16.62 -3.47 -1.27
CA LEU A 61 -15.44 -2.61 -1.30
C LEU A 61 -14.34 -3.22 -0.44
N ILE A 62 -13.21 -3.55 -1.07
CA ILE A 62 -12.02 -4.12 -0.45
C ILE A 62 -10.82 -3.27 -0.84
N SER A 63 -9.98 -2.96 0.13
CA SER A 63 -8.70 -2.27 -0.08
C SER A 63 -7.53 -3.19 0.24
N PHE A 64 -6.34 -2.93 -0.30
CA PHE A 64 -5.15 -3.74 0.01
C PHE A 64 -4.75 -3.71 1.48
N ILE A 65 -5.11 -2.65 2.23
CA ILE A 65 -4.91 -2.61 3.68
C ILE A 65 -5.69 -3.71 4.41
N ASP A 66 -6.74 -4.27 3.79
CA ASP A 66 -7.58 -5.32 4.35
C ASP A 66 -6.95 -6.73 4.21
N PHE A 67 -5.89 -6.87 3.42
CA PHE A 67 -5.29 -8.18 3.14
C PHE A 67 -4.62 -8.78 4.38
N LEU A 68 -3.78 -8.02 5.08
CA LEU A 68 -3.09 -8.52 6.27
C LEU A 68 -4.07 -8.95 7.37
N PRO A 69 -5.05 -8.14 7.79
CA PRO A 69 -6.04 -8.58 8.76
C PRO A 69 -6.87 -9.77 8.26
N THR A 70 -7.14 -9.87 6.96
CA THR A 70 -7.85 -11.03 6.39
C THR A 70 -7.02 -12.31 6.46
N LEU A 71 -5.72 -12.25 6.14
CA LEU A 71 -4.83 -13.42 6.23
C LEU A 71 -4.71 -13.90 7.68
N LEU A 72 -4.55 -12.99 8.64
CA LEU A 72 -4.55 -13.33 10.07
C LEU A 72 -5.88 -13.98 10.49
N SER A 73 -6.99 -13.41 10.07
CA SER A 73 -8.34 -13.93 10.34
C SER A 73 -8.55 -15.35 9.77
N LEU A 74 -8.08 -15.60 8.55
CA LEU A 74 -8.12 -16.94 7.91
C LEU A 74 -7.22 -17.94 8.64
N ALA A 75 -6.09 -17.50 9.19
CA ALA A 75 -5.22 -18.31 10.04
C ALA A 75 -5.79 -18.53 11.46
N GLY A 76 -6.98 -17.99 11.78
CA GLY A 76 -7.58 -18.07 13.11
C GLY A 76 -6.95 -17.13 14.14
N MET A 77 -6.09 -16.21 13.72
CA MET A 77 -5.43 -15.21 14.57
C MET A 77 -6.23 -13.91 14.57
N GLN A 78 -6.39 -13.31 15.75
CA GLN A 78 -7.02 -12.00 15.86
C GLN A 78 -6.10 -10.93 15.29
N PRO A 79 -6.58 -10.12 14.32
CA PRO A 79 -5.81 -9.00 13.80
C PRO A 79 -5.51 -7.98 14.91
N PRO A 80 -4.28 -7.47 15.00
CA PRO A 80 -3.94 -6.39 15.93
C PRO A 80 -4.75 -5.12 15.69
N ALA A 81 -5.11 -4.43 16.76
CA ALA A 81 -5.96 -3.22 16.70
C ALA A 81 -5.28 -2.00 16.03
N TYR A 82 -3.96 -2.04 15.84
CA TYR A 82 -3.23 -0.95 15.16
C TYR A 82 -3.28 -1.05 13.62
N LEU A 83 -3.90 -2.09 13.06
CA LEU A 83 -4.08 -2.21 11.61
C LEU A 83 -5.25 -1.36 11.13
N ASP A 84 -5.03 -0.51 10.14
CA ASP A 84 -6.07 0.35 9.55
C ASP A 84 -7.08 -0.44 8.70
N GLY A 85 -6.69 -1.63 8.24
CA GLY A 85 -7.56 -2.51 7.46
C GLY A 85 -8.49 -3.35 8.32
N GLN A 86 -9.55 -3.88 7.70
CA GLN A 86 -10.50 -4.81 8.32
C GLN A 86 -10.51 -6.16 7.60
N ALA A 87 -10.63 -7.25 8.35
CA ALA A 87 -10.75 -8.57 7.74
C ALA A 87 -12.08 -8.72 7.01
N PHE A 88 -12.06 -9.09 5.73
CA PHE A 88 -13.25 -9.35 4.92
C PHE A 88 -13.58 -10.86 4.81
N LEU A 89 -12.70 -11.75 5.33
CA LEU A 89 -12.88 -13.19 5.39
C LEU A 89 -12.34 -13.74 6.73
N GLY A 90 -12.69 -15.00 7.03
CA GLY A 90 -12.18 -15.74 8.17
C GLY A 90 -12.96 -15.50 9.46
N LYS A 91 -12.41 -16.01 10.57
CA LYS A 91 -13.04 -16.04 11.90
C LYS A 91 -13.32 -14.62 12.46
N TYR A 92 -12.46 -13.68 12.13
CA TYR A 92 -12.51 -12.30 12.62
C TYR A 92 -12.93 -11.31 11.53
N ARG A 93 -13.73 -11.78 10.56
CA ARG A 93 -14.35 -10.91 9.56
C ARG A 93 -15.08 -9.77 10.25
N ALA A 94 -14.94 -8.55 9.74
CA ALA A 94 -15.71 -7.39 10.20
C ALA A 94 -17.23 -7.65 10.12
N ALA A 95 -17.96 -7.17 11.10
CA ALA A 95 -19.41 -7.33 11.16
C ALA A 95 -20.13 -6.56 10.05
N GLU A 96 -19.59 -5.40 9.69
CA GLU A 96 -20.10 -4.53 8.64
C GLU A 96 -19.12 -4.44 7.48
N ASP A 97 -19.66 -4.39 6.27
CA ASP A 97 -18.87 -4.18 5.08
C ASP A 97 -18.48 -2.70 4.96
N ARG A 98 -17.39 -2.41 4.29
CA ARG A 98 -16.85 -1.06 4.11
C ARG A 98 -17.76 -0.22 3.23
N THR A 99 -18.11 0.98 3.69
CA THR A 99 -18.91 1.95 2.92
C THR A 99 -18.07 2.74 1.93
N TYR A 100 -16.84 3.10 2.33
CA TYR A 100 -15.92 3.89 1.52
C TYR A 100 -14.55 3.22 1.40
N ILE A 101 -13.88 3.45 0.28
CA ILE A 101 -12.44 3.23 0.11
C ILE A 101 -11.77 4.52 -0.27
N HIS A 102 -10.48 4.63 0.08
CA HIS A 102 -9.72 5.85 -0.07
C HIS A 102 -8.45 5.58 -0.90
N ALA A 103 -7.96 6.63 -1.56
CA ALA A 103 -6.70 6.57 -2.28
C ALA A 103 -6.00 7.92 -2.24
N ALA A 104 -4.67 7.88 -2.31
CA ALA A 104 -3.79 9.05 -2.34
C ALA A 104 -2.77 8.92 -3.46
N GLY A 105 -2.40 10.06 -4.04
CA GLY A 105 -1.32 10.16 -5.01
C GLY A 105 -0.60 11.48 -4.82
N ASP A 106 0.67 11.43 -4.38
CA ASP A 106 1.46 12.64 -4.10
C ASP A 106 2.62 12.82 -5.06
N ARG A 107 3.06 11.76 -5.75
CA ARG A 107 4.24 11.80 -6.56
C ARG A 107 4.17 10.85 -7.75
N PHE A 108 4.62 11.33 -8.90
CA PHE A 108 4.79 10.56 -10.13
C PHE A 108 6.29 10.51 -10.46
N ASP A 109 7.03 9.61 -9.86
CA ASP A 109 8.49 9.57 -9.87
C ASP A 109 9.09 10.94 -9.42
N ALA A 110 9.74 11.67 -10.31
CA ALA A 110 10.31 12.99 -10.03
C ALA A 110 9.29 14.14 -10.06
N LYS A 111 8.03 13.88 -10.42
CA LYS A 111 6.99 14.91 -10.53
C LYS A 111 6.07 14.87 -9.32
N TYR A 112 5.99 16.00 -8.63
CA TYR A 112 5.10 16.14 -7.47
C TYR A 112 3.71 16.59 -7.90
N ASP A 113 2.70 15.97 -7.33
CA ASP A 113 1.30 16.35 -7.37
C ASP A 113 0.66 15.90 -6.03
N MET A 114 -0.55 16.31 -5.75
CA MET A 114 -1.30 15.84 -4.58
C MET A 114 -2.76 15.64 -4.95
N ILE A 115 -3.22 14.39 -4.87
CA ILE A 115 -4.60 13.99 -5.14
C ILE A 115 -5.08 13.10 -4.00
N ARG A 116 -6.33 13.32 -3.56
CA ARG A 116 -7.03 12.41 -2.63
C ARG A 116 -8.32 11.96 -3.27
N ALA A 117 -8.67 10.70 -3.07
CA ALA A 117 -9.87 10.12 -3.63
C ALA A 117 -10.66 9.34 -2.58
N VAL A 118 -11.98 9.45 -2.67
CA VAL A 118 -12.95 8.66 -1.91
C VAL A 118 -13.91 8.00 -2.88
N ARG A 119 -14.22 6.73 -2.65
CA ARG A 119 -15.15 5.97 -3.48
C ARG A 119 -16.14 5.22 -2.60
N ASP A 120 -17.43 5.33 -2.89
CA ASP A 120 -18.46 4.38 -2.46
C ASP A 120 -18.74 3.35 -3.57
N HIS A 121 -19.81 2.56 -3.46
CA HIS A 121 -20.17 1.56 -4.48
C HIS A 121 -20.44 2.16 -5.87
N ARG A 122 -20.93 3.39 -5.93
CA ARG A 122 -21.40 4.02 -7.17
C ARG A 122 -20.61 5.27 -7.56
N PHE A 123 -20.27 6.11 -6.59
CA PHE A 123 -19.67 7.41 -6.84
C PHE A 123 -18.21 7.44 -6.44
N LYS A 124 -17.45 8.23 -7.16
CA LYS A 124 -16.05 8.52 -6.83
C LYS A 124 -15.80 10.01 -6.87
N TYR A 125 -15.18 10.48 -5.81
CA TYR A 125 -14.72 11.84 -5.60
C TYR A 125 -13.20 11.89 -5.66
N LEU A 126 -12.67 12.91 -6.35
CA LEU A 126 -11.25 13.26 -6.32
C LEU A 126 -11.09 14.72 -5.96
N ARG A 127 -10.14 15.01 -5.08
CA ARG A 127 -9.68 16.37 -4.77
C ARG A 127 -8.28 16.56 -5.29
N ASN A 128 -8.10 17.58 -6.14
CA ASN A 128 -6.82 17.98 -6.72
C ASN A 128 -6.29 19.18 -5.96
N TYR A 129 -5.19 19.02 -5.22
CA TYR A 129 -4.62 20.09 -4.40
C TYR A 129 -3.72 21.03 -5.19
N HIS A 130 -3.29 20.62 -6.40
CA HIS A 130 -2.52 21.41 -7.34
C HIS A 130 -3.28 21.57 -8.66
N PRO A 131 -4.39 22.34 -8.67
CA PRO A 131 -5.18 22.51 -9.89
C PRO A 131 -4.43 23.28 -11.00
N GLU A 132 -3.41 24.04 -10.65
CA GLU A 132 -2.51 24.74 -11.61
C GLU A 132 -1.64 23.77 -12.43
N LYS A 133 -1.49 22.52 -12.01
CA LYS A 133 -0.70 21.52 -12.73
C LYS A 133 -1.56 20.73 -13.70
N PRO A 134 -0.98 20.24 -14.82
CA PRO A 134 -1.71 19.38 -15.76
C PRO A 134 -2.04 18.01 -15.17
N TYR A 135 -3.03 17.33 -15.76
CA TYR A 135 -3.30 15.91 -15.46
C TYR A 135 -2.17 15.00 -15.95
N TYR A 136 -1.61 15.32 -17.12
CA TYR A 136 -0.47 14.61 -17.66
C TYR A 136 0.82 15.20 -17.11
N LEU A 137 1.51 14.40 -16.31
CA LEU A 137 2.86 14.71 -15.86
C LEU A 137 3.85 13.79 -16.61
N PRO A 138 4.87 14.36 -17.28
CA PRO A 138 5.86 13.58 -18.02
C PRO A 138 6.60 12.60 -17.09
N VAL A 139 6.64 11.33 -17.48
CA VAL A 139 7.36 10.27 -16.78
C VAL A 139 8.15 9.46 -17.80
N ALA A 140 9.47 9.55 -17.73
CA ALA A 140 10.39 9.07 -18.77
C ALA A 140 10.13 7.61 -19.20
N TYR A 141 9.92 6.69 -18.25
CA TYR A 141 9.69 5.29 -18.60
C TYR A 141 8.35 5.07 -19.33
N ARG A 142 7.30 5.86 -18.99
CA ARG A 142 5.99 5.77 -19.64
C ARG A 142 6.05 6.30 -21.08
N GLU A 143 6.83 7.34 -21.31
CA GLU A 143 7.00 7.96 -22.64
C GLU A 143 7.76 7.07 -23.61
N GLN A 144 8.44 6.01 -23.13
CA GLN A 144 9.06 5.00 -23.99
C GLN A 144 8.06 3.99 -24.56
N MET A 145 6.83 3.94 -24.02
CA MET A 145 5.81 3.00 -24.50
C MET A 145 5.26 3.46 -25.86
N PRO A 146 5.15 2.56 -26.86
CA PRO A 146 4.66 2.92 -28.20
C PRO A 146 3.29 3.64 -28.18
N ILE A 147 2.35 3.16 -27.36
CA ILE A 147 1.03 3.79 -27.21
C ILE A 147 1.14 5.23 -26.66
N MET A 148 2.10 5.49 -25.80
CA MET A 148 2.29 6.82 -25.25
C MET A 148 2.93 7.75 -26.28
N GLN A 149 3.91 7.25 -27.04
CA GLN A 149 4.52 7.99 -28.15
C GLN A 149 3.49 8.38 -29.20
N GLU A 150 2.59 7.46 -29.54
CA GLU A 150 1.48 7.75 -30.47
C GLU A 150 0.55 8.84 -29.92
N LEU A 151 0.16 8.76 -28.65
CA LEU A 151 -0.69 9.78 -28.01
C LEU A 151 -0.01 11.16 -27.99
N LEU A 152 1.29 11.22 -27.73
CA LEU A 152 2.03 12.47 -27.76
C LEU A 152 2.12 13.03 -29.18
N HIS A 153 2.35 12.18 -30.18
CA HIS A 153 2.32 12.57 -31.60
C HIS A 153 0.96 13.14 -32.00
N LEU A 154 -0.14 12.45 -31.67
CA LEU A 154 -1.50 12.91 -31.94
C LEU A 154 -1.83 14.22 -31.23
N ARG A 155 -1.34 14.41 -30.00
CA ARG A 155 -1.47 15.68 -29.26
C ARG A 155 -0.80 16.82 -30.02
N ASP A 156 0.45 16.64 -30.41
CA ASP A 156 1.26 17.66 -31.06
C ASP A 156 0.73 17.97 -32.48
N ALA A 157 0.09 17.00 -33.13
CA ALA A 157 -0.61 17.15 -34.40
C ALA A 157 -2.03 17.75 -34.28
N GLY A 158 -2.56 17.94 -33.07
CA GLY A 158 -3.95 18.40 -32.85
C GLY A 158 -5.02 17.38 -33.24
N GLN A 159 -4.68 16.10 -33.24
CA GLN A 159 -5.53 14.99 -33.72
C GLN A 159 -6.13 14.12 -32.61
N LEU A 160 -5.96 14.51 -31.36
CA LEU A 160 -6.58 13.81 -30.25
C LEU A 160 -8.12 13.89 -30.32
N THR A 161 -8.79 12.80 -30.01
CA THR A 161 -10.23 12.83 -29.74
C THR A 161 -10.51 13.66 -28.50
N ARG A 162 -11.77 14.13 -28.34
CA ARG A 162 -12.21 14.89 -27.14
C ARG A 162 -11.84 14.17 -25.83
N ASN A 163 -12.03 12.86 -25.77
CA ASN A 163 -11.76 12.08 -24.55
C ASN A 163 -10.27 11.93 -24.28
N GLN A 164 -9.45 11.74 -25.30
CA GLN A 164 -7.99 11.67 -25.15
C GLN A 164 -7.42 13.03 -24.72
N ALA A 165 -7.92 14.13 -25.29
CA ALA A 165 -7.48 15.49 -24.99
C ALA A 165 -7.71 15.87 -23.49
N GLN A 166 -8.68 15.27 -22.83
CA GLN A 166 -8.95 15.55 -21.41
C GLN A 166 -7.72 15.29 -20.54
N TRP A 167 -6.90 14.29 -20.83
CA TRP A 167 -5.71 13.99 -20.06
C TRP A 167 -4.55 14.98 -20.27
N PHE A 168 -4.57 15.70 -21.41
CA PHE A 168 -3.53 16.68 -21.75
C PHE A 168 -3.92 18.13 -21.46
N ARG A 169 -4.98 18.34 -20.68
CA ARG A 169 -5.33 19.69 -20.21
C ARG A 169 -4.20 20.27 -19.36
N GLU A 170 -3.90 21.56 -19.55
CA GLU A 170 -2.81 22.25 -18.85
C GLU A 170 -3.08 22.45 -17.35
N THR A 171 -4.34 22.42 -16.96
CA THR A 171 -4.78 22.59 -15.57
C THR A 171 -5.80 21.53 -15.19
N LYS A 172 -5.89 21.23 -13.90
CA LYS A 172 -6.94 20.37 -13.32
C LYS A 172 -8.09 21.22 -12.77
N VAL A 173 -9.25 20.61 -12.62
CA VAL A 173 -10.29 21.18 -11.77
C VAL A 173 -10.01 20.81 -10.31
N PRO A 174 -10.38 21.67 -9.32
CA PRO A 174 -10.13 21.37 -7.90
C PRO A 174 -10.81 20.08 -7.43
N GLU A 175 -12.01 19.79 -7.95
CA GLU A 175 -12.80 18.64 -7.52
C GLU A 175 -13.42 17.91 -8.72
N GLU A 176 -13.45 16.59 -8.61
CA GLU A 176 -14.09 15.73 -9.60
C GLU A 176 -15.06 14.77 -8.90
N LEU A 177 -16.21 14.55 -9.50
CA LEU A 177 -17.20 13.58 -9.06
C LEU A 177 -17.66 12.76 -10.26
N PHE A 178 -17.65 11.44 -10.12
CA PHE A 178 -18.04 10.52 -11.20
C PHE A 178 -19.10 9.53 -10.71
N ASP A 179 -20.09 9.26 -11.55
CA ASP A 179 -21.07 8.17 -11.37
C ASP A 179 -20.57 6.94 -12.12
N LEU A 180 -19.91 6.05 -11.44
CA LEU A 180 -19.23 4.88 -12.02
C LEU A 180 -20.17 3.85 -12.65
N TYR A 181 -21.48 3.92 -12.38
CA TYR A 181 -22.46 3.06 -13.03
C TYR A 181 -22.76 3.57 -14.45
N ASN A 182 -22.84 4.88 -14.61
CA ASN A 182 -23.17 5.51 -15.90
C ASN A 182 -21.92 5.94 -16.67
N ASP A 183 -20.80 6.16 -15.98
CA ASP A 183 -19.51 6.59 -16.53
C ASP A 183 -18.36 5.77 -15.91
N PRO A 184 -18.22 4.49 -16.24
CA PRO A 184 -17.18 3.63 -15.69
C PRO A 184 -15.75 4.03 -16.11
N HIS A 185 -15.61 4.96 -17.05
CA HIS A 185 -14.34 5.50 -17.52
C HIS A 185 -13.98 6.86 -16.93
N GLU A 186 -14.84 7.42 -16.07
CA GLU A 186 -14.59 8.69 -15.36
C GLU A 186 -14.28 9.85 -16.33
N LEU A 187 -15.11 10.02 -17.36
CA LEU A 187 -14.95 11.02 -18.41
C LEU A 187 -15.79 12.29 -18.17
N TYR A 188 -16.88 12.18 -17.40
CA TYR A 188 -17.87 13.24 -17.22
C TYR A 188 -17.92 13.70 -15.77
N ASN A 189 -17.17 14.75 -15.48
CA ASN A 189 -17.15 15.33 -14.12
C ASN A 189 -18.50 15.97 -13.75
N LEU A 190 -19.13 15.49 -12.69
CA LEU A 190 -20.42 15.92 -12.15
C LEU A 190 -20.30 16.95 -11.00
N ALA A 191 -19.09 17.31 -10.57
CA ALA A 191 -18.88 18.19 -9.40
C ALA A 191 -19.58 19.56 -9.54
N GLY A 192 -19.71 20.06 -10.77
CA GLY A 192 -20.44 21.32 -11.06
C GLY A 192 -21.95 21.16 -11.29
N ASN A 193 -22.49 19.95 -11.22
CA ASN A 193 -23.91 19.70 -11.47
C ASN A 193 -24.74 19.80 -10.18
N PRO A 194 -25.70 20.75 -10.08
CA PRO A 194 -26.50 20.92 -8.86
C PRO A 194 -27.25 19.66 -8.40
N ALA A 195 -27.62 18.76 -9.32
CA ALA A 195 -28.32 17.53 -8.99
C ALA A 195 -27.47 16.55 -8.15
N TYR A 196 -26.15 16.69 -8.15
CA TYR A 196 -25.21 15.83 -7.41
C TYR A 196 -24.53 16.54 -6.24
N GLN A 197 -24.96 17.76 -5.89
CA GLN A 197 -24.30 18.57 -4.88
C GLN A 197 -24.29 17.90 -3.49
N ALA A 198 -25.39 17.25 -3.10
CA ALA A 198 -25.44 16.51 -1.83
C ALA A 198 -24.45 15.34 -1.79
N LYS A 199 -24.28 14.62 -2.90
CA LYS A 199 -23.31 13.52 -2.99
C LYS A 199 -21.87 14.05 -3.01
N LEU A 200 -21.61 15.16 -3.67
CA LEU A 200 -20.30 15.83 -3.64
C LEU A 200 -19.92 16.23 -2.20
N GLU A 201 -20.86 16.81 -1.46
CA GLU A 201 -20.66 17.24 -0.07
C GLU A 201 -20.40 16.04 0.85
N GLU A 202 -21.16 14.96 0.71
CA GLU A 202 -20.96 13.71 1.45
C GLU A 202 -19.53 13.18 1.28
N LEU A 203 -19.08 13.00 0.03
CA LEU A 203 -17.77 12.42 -0.24
C LEU A 203 -16.62 13.38 0.06
N ARG A 204 -16.86 14.70 -0.04
CA ARG A 204 -15.90 15.73 0.41
C ARG A 204 -15.69 15.64 1.92
N THR A 205 -16.79 15.55 2.68
CA THR A 205 -16.74 15.40 4.14
C THR A 205 -16.02 14.13 4.55
N GLU A 206 -16.29 13.02 3.86
CA GLU A 206 -15.61 11.76 4.12
C GLU A 206 -14.11 11.85 3.79
N CYS A 207 -13.73 12.56 2.73
CA CYS A 207 -12.32 12.82 2.40
C CYS A 207 -11.62 13.58 3.53
N ASP A 208 -12.25 14.64 4.04
CA ASP A 208 -11.71 15.44 5.14
C ASP A 208 -11.58 14.62 6.43
N ARG A 209 -12.61 13.81 6.75
CA ARG A 209 -12.59 12.89 7.89
C ARG A 209 -11.42 11.91 7.80
N TRP A 210 -11.27 11.25 6.65
CA TRP A 210 -10.21 10.27 6.44
C TRP A 210 -8.81 10.90 6.53
N MET A 211 -8.60 12.05 5.88
CA MET A 211 -7.31 12.75 5.95
C MET A 211 -6.94 13.15 7.39
N ALA A 212 -7.92 13.56 8.19
CA ALA A 212 -7.71 13.88 9.59
C ALA A 212 -7.40 12.62 10.41
N GLU A 213 -8.10 11.52 10.16
CA GLU A 213 -7.92 10.24 10.86
C GLU A 213 -6.51 9.66 10.65
N ILE A 214 -6.00 9.71 9.43
CA ILE A 214 -4.66 9.18 9.09
C ILE A 214 -3.53 10.17 9.37
N ASP A 215 -3.83 11.37 9.87
CA ASP A 215 -2.85 12.44 10.06
C ASP A 215 -2.06 12.71 8.76
N ASP A 216 -2.80 12.94 7.66
CA ASP A 216 -2.26 13.04 6.30
C ASP A 216 -1.18 14.13 6.20
N LYS A 217 0.02 13.74 5.83
CA LYS A 217 1.18 14.64 5.71
C LYS A 217 1.32 15.29 4.31
N GLY A 218 0.42 14.98 3.38
CA GLY A 218 0.50 15.49 2.00
C GLY A 218 0.48 17.02 1.88
N LEU A 219 -0.11 17.72 2.85
CA LEU A 219 -0.11 19.20 2.90
C LEU A 219 1.19 19.79 3.49
N MET A 220 2.04 18.96 4.10
CA MET A 220 3.32 19.38 4.62
C MET A 220 4.34 19.50 3.46
N ASP A 221 5.14 20.55 3.46
CA ASP A 221 6.25 20.64 2.51
C ASP A 221 7.18 19.44 2.66
N GLU A 222 7.66 18.88 1.55
CA GLU A 222 8.47 17.66 1.55
C GLU A 222 9.78 17.84 2.32
N VAL A 223 10.38 19.02 2.25
CA VAL A 223 11.62 19.33 2.99
C VAL A 223 11.35 19.34 4.48
N ASP A 224 10.24 19.96 4.91
CA ASP A 224 9.82 19.97 6.31
C ASP A 224 9.46 18.55 6.79
N PHE A 225 8.75 17.78 5.97
CA PHE A 225 8.45 16.37 6.28
C PHE A 225 9.73 15.54 6.46
N VAL A 226 10.72 15.68 5.58
CA VAL A 226 12.02 14.99 5.72
C VAL A 226 12.71 15.38 7.02
N GLN A 227 12.65 16.66 7.42
CA GLN A 227 13.20 17.13 8.71
C GLN A 227 12.53 16.49 9.92
N THR A 228 11.24 16.12 9.85
CA THR A 228 10.56 15.41 10.95
C THR A 228 11.07 13.99 11.13
N ILE A 229 11.52 13.34 10.03
CA ILE A 229 12.03 11.96 10.06
C ILE A 229 13.56 11.91 10.20
N TRP A 230 14.26 12.86 9.56
CA TRP A 230 15.71 13.00 9.59
C TRP A 230 16.09 14.43 10.00
N PRO A 231 16.15 14.74 11.30
CA PRO A 231 16.54 16.05 11.80
C PRO A 231 17.90 16.47 11.23
N ASP A 232 18.03 17.73 10.82
CA ASP A 232 19.21 18.26 10.13
C ASP A 232 19.61 17.48 8.86
N PHE A 233 18.65 16.80 8.22
CA PHE A 233 18.88 15.89 7.07
C PHE A 233 19.90 14.77 7.37
N LYS A 234 20.06 14.40 8.64
CA LYS A 234 20.92 13.31 9.05
C LYS A 234 20.10 12.08 9.36
N GLN A 235 20.44 10.97 8.70
CA GLN A 235 19.78 9.69 8.97
C GLN A 235 19.99 9.30 10.43
N PRO A 236 18.93 9.16 11.24
CA PRO A 236 19.05 8.68 12.61
C PRO A 236 19.59 7.25 12.65
N VAL A 237 20.23 6.89 13.74
CA VAL A 237 20.71 5.52 14.00
C VAL A 237 19.73 4.82 14.93
N THR A 238 19.36 3.59 14.61
CA THR A 238 18.56 2.76 15.51
C THR A 238 19.36 2.49 16.81
N GLU A 239 18.69 2.63 17.94
CA GLU A 239 19.34 2.36 19.24
C GLU A 239 19.80 0.90 19.35
N LYS A 240 20.94 0.71 20.00
CA LYS A 240 21.53 -0.60 20.22
C LYS A 240 20.58 -1.47 21.06
N PRO A 241 20.33 -2.73 20.68
CA PRO A 241 19.46 -3.59 21.47
C PRO A 241 20.03 -3.83 22.90
N VAL A 242 19.14 -3.83 23.86
CA VAL A 242 19.44 -4.26 25.24
C VAL A 242 19.16 -5.75 25.35
N ALA A 243 20.15 -6.50 25.88
CA ALA A 243 20.03 -7.93 26.10
C ALA A 243 20.02 -8.24 27.59
N VAL A 244 19.02 -8.98 28.04
CA VAL A 244 18.92 -9.50 29.42
C VAL A 244 19.02 -11.02 29.36
N LYS A 245 20.07 -11.56 30.02
CA LYS A 245 20.28 -13.01 30.08
C LYS A 245 19.86 -13.54 31.47
N HIS A 246 18.98 -14.54 31.46
CA HIS A 246 18.62 -15.32 32.64
C HIS A 246 18.90 -16.80 32.37
N LYS A 247 19.93 -17.36 33.02
CA LYS A 247 20.44 -18.72 32.75
C LYS A 247 20.83 -18.88 31.27
N ARG A 248 20.06 -19.64 30.47
CA ARG A 248 20.26 -19.81 29.06
C ARG A 248 19.27 -19.02 28.19
N SER A 249 18.31 -18.35 28.79
CA SER A 249 17.33 -17.53 28.05
C SER A 249 17.86 -16.11 27.91
N VAL A 250 17.81 -15.58 26.69
CA VAL A 250 18.20 -14.19 26.38
C VAL A 250 16.97 -13.47 25.86
N SER A 251 16.59 -12.40 26.54
CA SER A 251 15.55 -11.47 26.10
C SER A 251 16.20 -10.24 25.49
N LEU A 252 15.68 -9.78 24.35
CA LEU A 252 16.16 -8.60 23.63
C LEU A 252 15.06 -7.53 23.61
N SER A 253 15.44 -6.27 23.72
CA SER A 253 14.55 -5.12 23.55
C SER A 253 15.31 -3.98 22.86
N CYS A 254 14.58 -3.08 22.21
CA CYS A 254 15.11 -1.86 21.61
C CYS A 254 14.20 -0.70 21.97
N THR A 255 14.76 0.44 22.35
CA THR A 255 14.01 1.65 22.71
C THR A 255 13.54 2.44 21.49
N THR A 256 14.15 2.23 20.32
CA THR A 256 13.65 2.83 19.08
C THR A 256 12.33 2.19 18.71
N GLU A 257 11.25 2.96 18.76
CA GLU A 257 9.91 2.52 18.38
C GLU A 257 9.88 2.01 16.95
N GLY A 258 9.19 0.89 16.71
CA GLY A 258 9.08 0.27 15.39
C GLY A 258 10.35 -0.44 14.89
N ALA A 259 11.39 -0.58 15.72
CA ALA A 259 12.58 -1.33 15.35
C ALA A 259 12.34 -2.85 15.46
N ALA A 260 12.74 -3.57 14.42
CA ALA A 260 12.88 -5.02 14.46
C ALA A 260 14.27 -5.41 14.94
N ILE A 261 14.38 -6.54 15.70
CA ILE A 261 15.65 -7.06 16.16
C ILE A 261 15.97 -8.35 15.42
N GLY A 262 17.16 -8.39 14.81
CA GLY A 262 17.75 -9.61 14.23
C GLY A 262 18.82 -10.19 15.14
N TYR A 263 18.96 -11.51 15.19
CA TYR A 263 20.01 -12.16 15.94
C TYR A 263 20.61 -13.36 15.22
N GLN A 264 21.83 -13.73 15.62
CA GLN A 264 22.51 -14.97 15.22
C GLN A 264 23.07 -15.66 16.49
N ILE A 265 23.10 -17.00 16.50
CA ILE A 265 23.78 -17.80 17.52
C ILE A 265 25.02 -18.41 16.85
N LEU A 266 26.18 -18.03 17.36
CA LEU A 266 27.48 -18.31 16.77
C LEU A 266 28.38 -19.08 17.74
N ASP A 267 29.45 -19.70 17.22
CA ASP A 267 30.57 -20.13 18.06
C ASP A 267 31.28 -18.93 18.66
N LYS A 268 32.03 -19.14 19.78
CA LYS A 268 32.62 -18.01 20.51
C LYS A 268 33.55 -17.15 19.66
N ASP A 269 34.30 -17.81 18.75
CA ASP A 269 35.34 -17.20 17.94
C ASP A 269 34.84 -16.85 16.51
N GLU A 270 33.58 -17.17 16.20
CA GLU A 270 32.97 -16.90 14.90
C GLU A 270 32.46 -15.46 14.84
N GLU A 271 32.67 -14.75 13.74
CA GLU A 271 32.11 -13.41 13.50
C GLU A 271 30.69 -13.48 12.95
N ALA A 272 29.92 -12.42 13.18
CA ALA A 272 28.57 -12.34 12.63
C ALA A 272 28.59 -12.35 11.10
N ALA A 273 27.85 -13.28 10.50
CA ALA A 273 27.74 -13.40 9.06
C ALA A 273 26.82 -12.32 8.47
N PRO A 274 27.00 -11.92 7.19
CA PRO A 274 26.07 -11.01 6.52
C PRO A 274 24.62 -11.51 6.51
N ALA A 275 24.41 -12.82 6.42
CA ALA A 275 23.12 -13.51 6.47
C ALA A 275 23.32 -15.03 6.74
N PRO A 276 22.26 -15.76 7.20
CA PRO A 276 20.93 -15.28 7.57
C PRO A 276 20.86 -14.76 9.02
N TRP A 277 20.08 -13.71 9.25
CA TRP A 277 19.68 -13.24 10.56
C TRP A 277 18.30 -13.77 10.90
N GLN A 278 18.10 -14.26 12.14
CA GLN A 278 16.80 -14.68 12.62
C GLN A 278 16.07 -13.48 13.23
N VAL A 279 14.77 -13.33 12.96
CA VAL A 279 13.96 -12.27 13.55
C VAL A 279 13.64 -12.64 15.00
N TYR A 280 13.87 -11.71 15.94
CA TYR A 280 13.56 -11.91 17.34
C TYR A 280 12.04 -11.78 17.57
N MET A 281 11.42 -12.86 18.00
CA MET A 281 9.98 -12.91 18.30
C MET A 281 9.70 -13.21 19.79
N GLY A 282 10.74 -13.41 20.59
CA GLY A 282 10.64 -13.74 22.01
C GLY A 282 11.93 -14.33 22.56
N PRO A 283 12.02 -14.67 23.86
CA PRO A 283 13.23 -15.13 24.51
C PRO A 283 13.90 -16.28 23.79
N VAL A 284 15.21 -16.15 23.52
CA VAL A 284 16.03 -17.09 22.75
C VAL A 284 16.85 -17.96 23.70
N ASN A 285 16.86 -19.29 23.50
CA ASN A 285 17.73 -20.19 24.25
C ASN A 285 19.17 -20.14 23.70
N LEU A 286 20.11 -19.68 24.50
CA LEU A 286 21.54 -19.62 24.17
C LEU A 286 22.24 -20.91 24.64
N PRO A 287 22.68 -21.79 23.71
CA PRO A 287 23.41 -23.01 24.07
C PRO A 287 24.73 -22.75 24.79
N LYS A 288 25.15 -23.68 25.64
CA LYS A 288 26.44 -23.59 26.32
C LYS A 288 27.58 -23.56 25.27
N GLY A 289 28.50 -22.62 25.45
CA GLY A 289 29.65 -22.49 24.54
C GLY A 289 29.41 -21.62 23.31
N LYS A 290 28.18 -21.17 23.09
CA LYS A 290 27.82 -20.24 22.00
C LYS A 290 27.74 -18.79 22.50
N LYS A 291 27.74 -17.85 21.56
CA LYS A 291 27.37 -16.44 21.78
C LYS A 291 26.18 -16.07 20.93
N LEU A 292 25.39 -15.11 21.39
CA LEU A 292 24.34 -14.47 20.63
C LEU A 292 24.82 -13.07 20.22
N VAL A 293 24.72 -12.76 18.94
CA VAL A 293 24.92 -11.42 18.40
C VAL A 293 23.57 -10.90 17.92
N ALA A 294 23.23 -9.68 18.31
CA ALA A 294 21.97 -9.08 17.87
C ALA A 294 22.16 -7.61 17.49
N LYS A 295 21.37 -7.16 16.53
CA LYS A 295 21.25 -5.76 16.10
C LYS A 295 19.79 -5.40 15.86
N ALA A 296 19.47 -4.13 15.98
CA ALA A 296 18.15 -3.59 15.71
C ALA A 296 18.16 -2.73 14.45
N HIS A 297 17.04 -2.67 13.75
CA HIS A 297 16.86 -1.80 12.61
C HIS A 297 15.42 -1.31 12.54
N ARG A 298 15.25 -0.01 12.54
CA ARG A 298 14.00 0.66 12.18
C ARG A 298 14.06 1.07 10.72
N LEU A 299 12.99 0.82 9.96
CA LEU A 299 12.90 1.29 8.58
C LEU A 299 13.10 2.81 8.50
N GLY A 300 13.94 3.26 7.58
CA GLY A 300 14.31 4.68 7.44
C GLY A 300 15.49 5.13 8.31
N TYR A 301 15.92 4.35 9.29
CA TYR A 301 17.08 4.61 10.15
C TYR A 301 18.30 3.79 9.69
N ALA A 302 19.50 4.22 10.10
CA ALA A 302 20.66 3.35 9.99
C ALA A 302 20.55 2.20 11.02
N VAL A 303 21.16 1.06 10.67
CA VAL A 303 21.20 -0.11 11.55
C VAL A 303 21.97 0.22 12.84
N SER A 304 21.54 -0.37 13.96
CA SER A 304 22.21 -0.19 15.25
C SER A 304 23.60 -0.83 15.31
N GLU A 305 24.39 -0.48 16.33
CA GLU A 305 25.49 -1.31 16.79
C GLU A 305 25.00 -2.69 17.25
N GLU A 306 25.93 -3.65 17.25
CA GLU A 306 25.65 -5.00 17.72
C GLU A 306 25.76 -5.13 19.23
N VAL A 307 24.87 -5.92 19.85
CA VAL A 307 25.03 -6.42 21.22
C VAL A 307 25.48 -7.87 21.17
N ILE A 308 26.46 -8.23 22.01
CA ILE A 308 27.00 -9.60 22.08
C ILE A 308 26.73 -10.14 23.49
N VAL A 309 26.10 -11.32 23.58
CA VAL A 309 25.80 -12.05 24.81
C VAL A 309 26.59 -13.37 24.81
N LYS A 310 27.40 -13.59 25.82
CA LYS A 310 28.24 -14.80 25.97
C LYS A 310 27.67 -15.76 27.03
#